data_ab03ff95cb95d5b4adc507d243f813ef
#
_entry.id   ab03ff95cb95d5b4adc507d243f813ef
#
_cell.length_a   1.000
_cell.length_b   1.000
_cell.length_c   1.000
_cell.angle_alpha   90.00
_cell.angle_beta   90.00
_cell.angle_gamma   90.00
#
_symmetry.space_group_name_H-M   'P 1'
#
loop_
_entity.id
_entity.type
_entity.pdbx_description
1 polymer ?
#
loop_
_entity_poly.entity_id
_entity_poly.type
_entity_poly.pdbx_seq_one_letter_code
_entity_poly.pdbx_strand_id
1 'polypeptide(L)'
;MCEFEIIEAALFAAGSAISLEKLTKISGKPKKAVLLALKELMKAYSSRRSALEIINLGDRYVMQVKPEYAELMQEVAPKELSSPKLRTLSMIAYHQPLLQSDLIDMRRSGAYDHIKDLIKRGFVESIPCGKSRQLSTTSLFADYFGLMKNDPKAIKEKILELLKSQGGQSEINLWIGKRTIAVTPMYESLMSMCGIKEYFVVNAYSPSKEELSRLLEVDVLVASVGYIDTLRQYFDGKILEIHSTTFEDLAEAVSLLSEELTNEVDPEAVENTLKKIRDTREKYVSSSVLIEKKVKPATEMVSKIINDLSFGISSEGILIAPDCGTLRSDIKIERGGQILIPTHHNVEGDLLERVCKKYDSIFKGLSKFENRGA
;
A
#
# COMPACT_ATOMS: atom_id res chain seq x y z
N MET A 1 6.68 -19.07 47.59
CA MET A 1 7.04 -18.27 46.43
C MET A 1 7.52 -16.89 46.87
N CYS A 2 8.66 -16.47 46.41
CA CYS A 2 9.21 -15.18 46.78
C CYS A 2 8.36 -14.05 46.12
N GLU A 3 8.15 -12.97 46.83
CA GLU A 3 7.32 -11.84 46.40
C GLU A 3 7.81 -11.22 45.09
N PHE A 4 9.14 -11.21 44.93
CA PHE A 4 9.83 -10.73 43.73
C PHE A 4 9.48 -11.56 42.49
N GLU A 5 9.46 -12.88 42.61
CA GLU A 5 9.19 -13.80 41.49
C GLU A 5 7.76 -13.64 40.95
N ILE A 6 6.77 -13.38 41.82
CA ILE A 6 5.39 -13.18 41.41
C ILE A 6 5.25 -11.88 40.63
N ILE A 7 5.90 -10.78 41.07
CA ILE A 7 5.83 -9.49 40.43
C ILE A 7 6.60 -9.52 39.10
N GLU A 8 7.78 -10.15 39.08
CA GLU A 8 8.57 -10.33 37.86
C GLU A 8 7.80 -11.15 36.83
N ALA A 9 7.21 -12.27 37.23
CA ALA A 9 6.37 -13.09 36.35
C ALA A 9 5.14 -12.34 35.82
N ALA A 10 4.50 -11.52 36.66
CA ALA A 10 3.35 -10.73 36.28
C ALA A 10 3.74 -9.65 35.27
N LEU A 11 4.88 -8.97 35.42
CA LEU A 11 5.40 -7.99 34.49
C LEU A 11 5.76 -8.63 33.15
N PHE A 12 6.42 -9.78 33.17
CA PHE A 12 6.79 -10.51 31.96
C PHE A 12 5.55 -11.02 31.20
N ALA A 13 4.63 -11.68 31.92
CA ALA A 13 3.43 -12.26 31.35
C ALA A 13 2.43 -11.18 30.79
N ALA A 14 2.46 -9.96 31.35
CA ALA A 14 1.61 -8.88 30.90
C ALA A 14 1.97 -8.39 29.50
N GLY A 15 3.25 -8.45 29.10
CA GLY A 15 3.73 -7.96 27.80
C GLY A 15 3.44 -6.46 27.52
N SER A 16 2.87 -5.75 28.51
CA SER A 16 2.44 -4.35 28.43
C SER A 16 2.47 -3.70 29.81
N ALA A 17 2.22 -2.38 29.87
CA ALA A 17 2.22 -1.66 31.14
C ALA A 17 1.08 -2.13 32.07
N ILE A 18 1.44 -2.63 33.23
CA ILE A 18 0.51 -3.14 34.26
C ILE A 18 0.43 -2.15 35.44
N SER A 19 -0.79 -1.87 35.93
CA SER A 19 -0.99 -0.92 37.03
C SER A 19 -0.53 -1.51 38.37
N LEU A 20 -0.09 -0.63 39.28
CA LEU A 20 0.29 -0.99 40.63
C LEU A 20 -0.85 -1.69 41.40
N GLU A 21 -2.11 -1.29 41.17
CA GLU A 21 -3.27 -1.93 41.75
C GLU A 21 -3.40 -3.39 41.28
N LYS A 22 -3.21 -3.65 40.02
CA LYS A 22 -3.30 -4.99 39.45
C LYS A 22 -2.17 -5.87 39.96
N LEU A 23 -0.95 -5.33 40.09
CA LEU A 23 0.18 -6.03 40.73
C LEU A 23 -0.10 -6.34 42.19
N THR A 24 -0.67 -5.41 42.94
CA THR A 24 -1.10 -5.59 44.33
C THR A 24 -2.15 -6.71 44.46
N LYS A 25 -3.10 -6.76 43.55
CA LYS A 25 -4.13 -7.80 43.51
C LYS A 25 -3.55 -9.18 43.18
N ILE A 26 -2.64 -9.26 42.21
CA ILE A 26 -2.00 -10.51 41.77
C ILE A 26 -1.08 -11.07 42.86
N SER A 27 -0.27 -10.19 43.49
CA SER A 27 0.67 -10.61 44.54
C SER A 27 0.00 -10.88 45.88
N GLY A 28 -1.21 -10.37 46.10
CA GLY A 28 -1.91 -10.47 47.41
C GLY A 28 -1.22 -9.68 48.51
N LYS A 29 -0.32 -8.74 48.18
CA LYS A 29 0.51 -8.01 49.14
C LYS A 29 0.12 -6.54 49.27
N PRO A 30 0.41 -5.90 50.40
CA PRO A 30 0.16 -4.48 50.57
C PRO A 30 0.92 -3.62 49.52
N LYS A 31 0.34 -2.52 49.10
CA LYS A 31 0.90 -1.58 48.10
C LYS A 31 2.34 -1.16 48.39
N LYS A 32 2.67 -0.94 49.68
CA LYS A 32 4.04 -0.60 50.10
C LYS A 32 5.07 -1.68 49.81
N ALA A 33 4.68 -2.97 50.02
CA ALA A 33 5.56 -4.12 49.80
C ALA A 33 5.79 -4.30 48.28
N VAL A 34 4.71 -4.18 47.46
CA VAL A 34 4.81 -4.24 46.00
C VAL A 34 5.71 -3.12 45.43
N LEU A 35 5.61 -1.90 45.95
CA LEU A 35 6.47 -0.80 45.57
C LEU A 35 7.94 -1.03 45.92
N LEU A 36 8.22 -1.63 47.09
CA LEU A 36 9.58 -1.98 47.49
C LEU A 36 10.17 -3.05 46.56
N ALA A 37 9.41 -4.10 46.33
CA ALA A 37 9.80 -5.16 45.41
C ALA A 37 10.06 -4.66 43.98
N LEU A 38 9.22 -3.75 43.45
CA LEU A 38 9.42 -3.14 42.16
C LEU A 38 10.71 -2.31 42.08
N LYS A 39 11.03 -1.52 43.14
CA LYS A 39 12.29 -0.77 43.23
C LYS A 39 13.52 -1.68 43.23
N GLU A 40 13.45 -2.78 43.96
CA GLU A 40 14.56 -3.74 44.01
C GLU A 40 14.70 -4.49 42.66
N LEU A 41 13.60 -4.90 42.03
CA LEU A 41 13.62 -5.49 40.69
C LEU A 41 14.20 -4.52 39.67
N MET A 42 13.77 -3.25 39.64
CA MET A 42 14.32 -2.25 38.76
C MET A 42 15.83 -2.06 38.95
N LYS A 43 16.29 -2.03 40.21
CA LYS A 43 17.73 -1.97 40.56
C LYS A 43 18.46 -3.23 40.09
N ALA A 44 17.89 -4.40 40.29
CA ALA A 44 18.50 -5.68 39.88
C ALA A 44 18.63 -5.74 38.34
N TYR A 45 17.62 -5.34 37.58
CA TYR A 45 17.65 -5.31 36.12
C TYR A 45 18.58 -4.23 35.54
N SER A 46 18.82 -3.11 36.26
CA SER A 46 19.78 -2.10 35.88
C SER A 46 21.22 -2.47 36.16
N SER A 47 21.48 -3.27 37.22
CA SER A 47 22.84 -3.62 37.66
C SER A 47 23.38 -4.92 37.05
N ARG A 48 22.50 -5.85 36.67
CA ARG A 48 22.91 -7.12 36.03
C ARG A 48 23.03 -6.96 34.50
N ARG A 49 23.87 -7.77 33.85
CA ARG A 49 23.90 -7.90 32.40
C ARG A 49 22.58 -8.53 31.92
N SER A 50 21.62 -7.70 31.55
CA SER A 50 20.33 -8.11 31.02
C SER A 50 19.96 -7.24 29.84
N ALA A 51 19.35 -7.84 28.81
CA ALA A 51 18.74 -7.12 27.69
C ALA A 51 17.36 -6.52 28.06
N LEU A 52 16.83 -6.87 29.24
CA LEU A 52 15.54 -6.40 29.74
C LEU A 52 15.74 -5.29 30.77
N GLU A 53 14.76 -4.41 30.84
CA GLU A 53 14.61 -3.37 31.85
C GLU A 53 13.17 -3.29 32.36
N ILE A 54 12.97 -2.70 33.53
CA ILE A 54 11.65 -2.40 34.09
C ILE A 54 11.53 -0.89 34.20
N ILE A 55 10.54 -0.31 33.54
CA ILE A 55 10.28 1.12 33.52
C ILE A 55 9.07 1.44 34.38
N ASN A 56 9.17 2.54 35.12
CA ASN A 56 8.07 3.14 35.87
C ASN A 56 7.43 4.26 35.04
N LEU A 57 6.15 4.08 34.72
CA LEU A 57 5.33 5.05 33.96
C LEU A 57 4.32 5.75 34.90
N GLY A 58 4.75 6.14 36.09
CA GLY A 58 3.92 6.77 37.12
C GLY A 58 3.26 5.74 38.04
N ASP A 59 2.01 5.37 37.78
CA ASP A 59 1.26 4.34 38.50
C ASP A 59 1.33 2.94 37.86
N ARG A 60 2.08 2.79 36.78
CA ARG A 60 2.22 1.56 35.99
C ARG A 60 3.67 1.19 35.79
N TYR A 61 3.88 -0.08 35.54
CA TYR A 61 5.23 -0.65 35.35
C TYR A 61 5.21 -1.57 34.14
N VAL A 62 6.26 -1.51 33.33
CA VAL A 62 6.42 -2.38 32.15
C VAL A 62 7.82 -3.01 32.18
N MET A 63 7.88 -4.31 31.85
CA MET A 63 9.13 -4.98 31.52
C MET A 63 9.29 -4.99 30.01
N GLN A 64 10.40 -4.47 29.51
CA GLN A 64 10.66 -4.36 28.09
C GLN A 64 12.13 -4.66 27.76
N VAL A 65 12.41 -4.80 26.47
CA VAL A 65 13.78 -4.87 25.95
C VAL A 65 14.40 -3.47 25.98
N LYS A 66 15.66 -3.37 26.40
CA LYS A 66 16.39 -2.10 26.40
C LYS A 66 16.50 -1.54 24.98
N PRO A 67 16.47 -0.18 24.81
CA PRO A 67 16.50 0.45 23.50
C PRO A 67 17.67 0.01 22.61
N GLU A 68 18.82 -0.27 23.20
CA GLU A 68 20.04 -0.72 22.50
C GLU A 68 19.88 -2.05 21.75
N TYR A 69 18.90 -2.88 22.14
CA TYR A 69 18.58 -4.16 21.49
C TYR A 69 17.31 -4.10 20.66
N ALA A 70 16.56 -2.98 20.69
CA ALA A 70 15.24 -2.88 20.08
C ALA A 70 15.29 -3.09 18.56
N GLU A 71 16.29 -2.54 17.86
CA GLU A 71 16.47 -2.75 16.42
C GLU A 71 16.68 -4.21 16.04
N LEU A 72 17.53 -4.92 16.80
CA LEU A 72 17.81 -6.34 16.56
C LEU A 72 16.58 -7.22 16.80
N MET A 73 15.67 -6.79 17.66
CA MET A 73 14.45 -7.54 17.99
C MET A 73 13.30 -7.28 17.02
N GLN A 74 13.40 -6.30 16.13
CA GLN A 74 12.36 -6.02 15.13
C GLN A 74 12.09 -7.19 14.18
N GLU A 75 13.11 -8.01 13.90
CA GLU A 75 12.96 -9.20 13.05
C GLU A 75 12.19 -10.35 13.74
N VAL A 76 12.23 -10.40 15.08
CA VAL A 76 11.67 -11.50 15.89
C VAL A 76 10.34 -11.09 16.54
N ALA A 77 10.16 -9.80 16.85
CA ALA A 77 8.96 -9.29 17.47
C ALA A 77 7.79 -9.29 16.46
N PRO A 78 6.66 -9.94 16.77
CA PRO A 78 5.50 -9.88 15.88
C PRO A 78 5.04 -8.43 15.77
N LYS A 79 4.96 -7.90 14.53
CA LYS A 79 4.39 -6.58 14.27
C LYS A 79 2.87 -6.66 14.51
N GLU A 80 2.39 -6.19 15.63
CA GLU A 80 0.96 -6.19 15.97
C GLU A 80 0.15 -5.24 15.06
N LEU A 81 0.79 -4.17 14.57
CA LEU A 81 0.23 -3.23 13.62
C LEU A 81 1.13 -3.15 12.39
N SER A 82 0.53 -3.23 11.20
CA SER A 82 1.26 -2.94 9.97
C SER A 82 1.66 -1.46 9.90
N SER A 83 2.74 -1.15 9.17
CA SER A 83 3.23 0.24 9.03
C SER A 83 2.15 1.22 8.55
N PRO A 84 1.24 0.88 7.60
CA PRO A 84 0.14 1.75 7.23
C PRO A 84 -0.84 2.04 8.38
N LYS A 85 -1.17 1.02 9.20
CA LYS A 85 -2.05 1.19 10.37
C LYS A 85 -1.36 2.02 11.46
N LEU A 86 -0.06 1.79 11.67
CA LEU A 86 0.74 2.56 12.62
C LEU A 86 0.80 4.04 12.23
N ARG A 87 1.00 4.36 10.94
CA ARG A 87 0.95 5.74 10.43
C ARG A 87 -0.43 6.39 10.65
N THR A 88 -1.52 5.66 10.37
CA THR A 88 -2.87 6.16 10.64
C THR A 88 -3.07 6.46 12.13
N LEU A 89 -2.59 5.58 13.00
CA LEU A 89 -2.65 5.76 14.44
C LEU A 89 -1.80 6.96 14.91
N SER A 90 -0.61 7.14 14.36
CA SER A 90 0.27 8.28 14.66
C SER A 90 -0.35 9.63 14.23
N MET A 91 -1.04 9.66 13.07
CA MET A 91 -1.76 10.85 12.62
C MET A 91 -2.91 11.20 13.57
N ILE A 92 -3.70 10.21 14.00
CA ILE A 92 -4.75 10.43 15.00
C ILE A 92 -4.13 10.96 16.30
N ALA A 93 -3.07 10.32 16.79
CA ALA A 93 -2.38 10.70 18.03
C ALA A 93 -1.81 12.13 17.99
N TYR A 94 -1.30 12.55 16.84
CA TYR A 94 -0.72 13.88 16.66
C TYR A 94 -1.76 14.99 16.51
N HIS A 95 -2.85 14.72 15.76
CA HIS A 95 -3.87 15.71 15.42
C HIS A 95 -5.11 15.66 16.31
N GLN A 96 -5.17 14.73 17.26
CA GLN A 96 -6.35 14.57 18.12
C GLN A 96 -6.69 15.82 18.94
N PRO A 97 -7.98 16.11 19.11
CA PRO A 97 -9.15 15.41 18.58
C PRO A 97 -9.32 15.70 17.07
N LEU A 98 -9.40 14.67 16.23
CA LEU A 98 -9.40 14.77 14.76
C LEU A 98 -10.73 14.27 14.19
N LEU A 99 -11.32 14.99 13.22
CA LEU A 99 -12.47 14.47 12.51
C LEU A 99 -12.08 13.34 11.58
N GLN A 100 -12.90 12.30 11.54
CA GLN A 100 -12.68 11.15 10.66
C GLN A 100 -12.67 11.56 9.18
N SER A 101 -13.50 12.53 8.79
CA SER A 101 -13.49 13.13 7.45
C SER A 101 -12.12 13.69 7.10
N ASP A 102 -11.54 14.50 8.01
CA ASP A 102 -10.25 15.15 7.77
C ASP A 102 -9.11 14.12 7.66
N LEU A 103 -9.15 13.07 8.50
CA LEU A 103 -8.19 11.98 8.40
C LEU A 103 -8.32 11.22 7.07
N ILE A 104 -9.56 10.98 6.60
CA ILE A 104 -9.81 10.34 5.31
C ILE A 104 -9.29 11.23 4.17
N ASP A 105 -9.49 12.55 4.24
CA ASP A 105 -8.98 13.50 3.26
C ASP A 105 -7.44 13.52 3.22
N MET A 106 -6.78 13.44 4.39
CA MET A 106 -5.32 13.37 4.51
C MET A 106 -4.75 12.05 3.99
N ARG A 107 -5.40 10.92 4.28
CA ARG A 107 -4.93 9.56 3.95
C ARG A 107 -5.61 8.95 2.73
N ARG A 108 -6.75 9.49 2.33
CA ARG A 108 -7.67 9.03 1.29
C ARG A 108 -8.12 7.58 1.51
N SER A 109 -7.70 6.65 0.70
CA SER A 109 -8.18 5.27 0.79
C SER A 109 -7.41 4.40 1.79
N GLY A 110 -8.07 3.36 2.30
CA GLY A 110 -7.53 2.47 3.34
C GLY A 110 -7.69 3.02 4.76
N ALA A 111 -7.80 4.35 4.93
CA ALA A 111 -7.96 4.95 6.26
C ALA A 111 -9.19 4.44 7.01
N TYR A 112 -10.27 4.16 6.29
CA TYR A 112 -11.53 3.70 6.90
C TYR A 112 -11.37 2.33 7.59
N ASP A 113 -10.71 1.40 6.92
CA ASP A 113 -10.46 0.06 7.46
C ASP A 113 -9.42 0.10 8.58
N HIS A 114 -8.40 0.96 8.45
CA HIS A 114 -7.44 1.19 9.53
C HIS A 114 -8.12 1.75 10.78
N ILE A 115 -8.98 2.78 10.65
CA ILE A 115 -9.72 3.35 11.78
C ILE A 115 -10.58 2.28 12.45
N LYS A 116 -11.31 1.49 11.65
CA LYS A 116 -12.17 0.41 12.14
C LYS A 116 -11.38 -0.64 12.93
N ASP A 117 -10.22 -1.06 12.42
CA ASP A 117 -9.36 -2.02 13.11
C ASP A 117 -8.74 -1.42 14.39
N LEU A 118 -8.29 -0.17 14.35
CA LEU A 118 -7.73 0.53 15.50
C LEU A 118 -8.76 0.73 16.63
N ILE A 119 -10.03 1.02 16.28
CA ILE A 119 -11.13 1.08 17.24
C ILE A 119 -11.42 -0.30 17.81
N LYS A 120 -11.47 -1.34 16.97
CA LYS A 120 -11.69 -2.73 17.41
C LYS A 120 -10.60 -3.20 18.38
N ARG A 121 -9.37 -2.79 18.16
CA ARG A 121 -8.21 -3.08 19.03
C ARG A 121 -8.17 -2.21 20.29
N GLY A 122 -9.01 -1.19 20.37
CA GLY A 122 -9.10 -0.29 21.52
C GLY A 122 -8.02 0.80 21.57
N PHE A 123 -7.24 1.01 20.53
CA PHE A 123 -6.24 2.10 20.46
C PHE A 123 -6.86 3.46 20.20
N VAL A 124 -8.02 3.50 19.51
CA VAL A 124 -8.73 4.70 19.12
C VAL A 124 -10.16 4.62 19.62
N GLU A 125 -10.64 5.70 20.15
CA GLU A 125 -12.07 5.92 20.44
C GLU A 125 -12.70 6.87 19.39
N SER A 126 -14.01 6.75 19.19
CA SER A 126 -14.70 7.47 18.14
C SER A 126 -16.05 7.97 18.67
N ILE A 127 -16.21 9.29 18.74
CA ILE A 127 -17.41 9.97 19.27
C ILE A 127 -18.16 10.62 18.09
N PRO A 128 -19.48 10.49 17.96
CA PRO A 128 -20.25 11.19 16.94
C PRO A 128 -20.06 12.71 17.03
N CYS A 129 -19.78 13.37 15.90
CA CYS A 129 -19.59 14.81 15.81
C CYS A 129 -20.21 15.33 14.50
N GLY A 130 -21.44 15.85 14.57
CA GLY A 130 -22.19 16.31 13.40
C GLY A 130 -22.44 15.19 12.39
N LYS A 131 -22.02 15.41 11.14
CA LYS A 131 -22.08 14.40 10.05
C LYS A 131 -20.88 13.45 10.01
N SER A 132 -19.88 13.67 10.86
CA SER A 132 -18.64 12.89 10.94
C SER A 132 -18.49 12.29 12.34
N ARG A 133 -17.32 11.74 12.63
CA ARG A 133 -16.93 11.21 13.94
C ARG A 133 -15.60 11.85 14.35
N GLN A 134 -15.49 12.15 15.64
CA GLN A 134 -14.25 12.64 16.23
C GLN A 134 -13.45 11.47 16.77
N LEU A 135 -12.18 11.40 16.42
CA LEU A 135 -11.24 10.35 16.77
C LEU A 135 -10.25 10.87 17.81
N SER A 136 -9.98 10.05 18.82
CA SER A 136 -8.98 10.30 19.87
C SER A 136 -8.31 8.99 20.26
N THR A 137 -7.08 9.06 20.77
CA THR A 137 -6.41 7.88 21.33
C THR A 137 -6.96 7.53 22.70
N THR A 138 -6.85 6.27 23.09
CA THR A 138 -7.33 5.76 24.38
C THR A 138 -6.20 5.62 25.40
N SER A 139 -6.54 5.32 26.64
CA SER A 139 -5.53 4.96 27.66
C SER A 139 -4.72 3.73 27.25
N LEU A 140 -5.33 2.77 26.53
CA LEU A 140 -4.62 1.59 26.03
C LEU A 140 -3.51 1.99 25.03
N PHE A 141 -3.73 3.02 24.19
CA PHE A 141 -2.69 3.57 23.35
C PHE A 141 -1.51 4.10 24.18
N ALA A 142 -1.80 4.91 25.19
CA ALA A 142 -0.75 5.45 26.08
C ALA A 142 0.05 4.33 26.76
N ASP A 143 -0.65 3.28 27.21
CA ASP A 143 -0.05 2.10 27.86
C ASP A 143 0.85 1.33 26.91
N TYR A 144 0.38 1.09 25.69
CA TYR A 144 1.09 0.34 24.67
C TYR A 144 2.39 1.03 24.23
N PHE A 145 2.33 2.37 24.09
CA PHE A 145 3.50 3.17 23.70
C PHE A 145 4.32 3.71 24.88
N GLY A 146 4.04 3.26 26.11
CA GLY A 146 4.80 3.67 27.29
C GLY A 146 4.68 5.14 27.66
N LEU A 147 3.55 5.77 27.37
CA LEU A 147 3.30 7.18 27.65
C LEU A 147 2.73 7.35 29.07
N MET A 148 3.20 8.35 29.79
CA MET A 148 2.79 8.58 31.19
C MET A 148 1.31 8.95 31.33
N LYS A 149 0.73 9.61 30.34
CA LYS A 149 -0.68 10.04 30.31
C LYS A 149 -1.23 10.01 28.89
N ASN A 150 -2.52 9.76 28.76
CA ASN A 150 -3.25 9.94 27.49
C ASN A 150 -3.65 11.41 27.35
N ASP A 151 -2.69 12.32 27.43
CA ASP A 151 -2.86 13.76 27.21
C ASP A 151 -2.42 14.12 25.79
N PRO A 152 -3.31 14.69 24.95
CA PRO A 152 -3.01 15.05 23.58
C PRO A 152 -1.77 15.93 23.41
N LYS A 153 -1.53 16.88 24.34
CA LYS A 153 -0.36 17.75 24.30
C LYS A 153 0.93 17.00 24.58
N ALA A 154 0.94 16.18 25.63
CA ALA A 154 2.11 15.38 25.99
C ALA A 154 2.45 14.34 24.90
N ILE A 155 1.44 13.73 24.28
CA ILE A 155 1.60 12.80 23.16
C ILE A 155 2.24 13.51 21.96
N LYS A 156 1.72 14.69 21.60
CA LYS A 156 2.24 15.51 20.50
C LYS A 156 3.69 15.93 20.74
N GLU A 157 4.01 16.40 21.94
CA GLU A 157 5.37 16.77 22.33
C GLU A 157 6.32 15.57 22.24
N LYS A 158 5.90 14.39 22.71
CA LYS A 158 6.72 13.17 22.64
C LYS A 158 6.94 12.71 21.21
N ILE A 159 5.95 12.77 20.35
CA ILE A 159 6.11 12.48 18.92
C ILE A 159 7.12 13.45 18.30
N LEU A 160 7.00 14.74 18.57
CA LEU A 160 7.95 15.77 18.08
C LEU A 160 9.37 15.56 18.61
N GLU A 161 9.53 15.15 19.87
CA GLU A 161 10.84 14.82 20.46
C GLU A 161 11.49 13.63 19.74
N LEU A 162 10.73 12.55 19.52
CA LEU A 162 11.22 11.37 18.81
C LEU A 162 11.63 11.69 17.37
N LEU A 163 10.86 12.51 16.68
CA LEU A 163 11.16 12.95 15.32
C LEU A 163 12.42 13.83 15.26
N LYS A 164 12.66 14.69 16.25
CA LYS A 164 13.89 15.49 16.35
C LYS A 164 15.14 14.64 16.60
N SER A 165 14.99 13.55 17.37
CA SER A 165 16.10 12.64 17.68
C SER A 165 16.51 11.76 16.49
N GLN A 166 15.66 11.58 15.49
CA GLN A 166 15.89 10.71 14.32
C GLN A 166 16.29 11.44 13.04
N GLY A 167 16.55 12.76 13.05
CA GLY A 167 17.15 13.44 11.89
C GLY A 167 16.40 14.61 11.26
N GLY A 168 15.27 15.09 11.81
CA GLY A 168 14.76 16.41 11.48
C GLY A 168 13.46 16.51 10.66
N GLN A 169 13.15 17.75 10.32
CA GLN A 169 11.86 18.24 9.78
C GLN A 169 11.37 17.55 8.48
N SER A 170 12.29 17.04 7.65
CA SER A 170 11.94 16.36 6.40
C SER A 170 11.31 14.98 6.62
N GLU A 171 11.69 14.28 7.70
CA GLU A 171 11.08 12.99 8.04
C GLU A 171 9.68 13.13 8.64
N ILE A 172 9.38 14.27 9.29
CA ILE A 172 8.02 14.56 9.79
C ILE A 172 7.02 14.58 8.65
N ASN A 173 7.36 15.18 7.52
CA ASN A 173 6.54 15.20 6.32
C ASN A 173 6.43 13.80 5.66
N LEU A 174 7.49 12.99 5.72
CA LEU A 174 7.48 11.60 5.29
C LEU A 174 6.51 10.73 6.13
N TRP A 175 6.48 10.92 7.46
CA TRP A 175 5.64 10.14 8.36
C TRP A 175 4.17 10.56 8.35
N ILE A 176 3.89 11.84 8.10
CA ILE A 176 2.54 12.43 8.23
C ILE A 176 1.82 12.55 6.88
N GLY A 177 2.54 12.59 5.75
CA GLY A 177 1.95 12.94 4.47
C GLY A 177 2.27 12.03 3.27
N LYS A 178 3.36 11.27 3.28
CA LYS A 178 3.80 10.52 2.12
C LYS A 178 3.42 9.05 2.23
N ARG A 179 2.68 8.55 1.23
CA ARG A 179 2.30 7.14 1.17
C ARG A 179 3.46 6.30 0.65
N THR A 180 3.62 5.11 1.22
CA THR A 180 4.55 4.12 0.69
C THR A 180 3.88 3.37 -0.45
N ILE A 181 4.45 3.48 -1.65
CA ILE A 181 3.89 2.91 -2.87
C ILE A 181 4.71 1.70 -3.29
N ALA A 182 4.02 0.62 -3.64
CA ALA A 182 4.62 -0.49 -4.38
C ALA A 182 3.96 -0.61 -5.75
N VAL A 183 4.73 -1.11 -6.71
CA VAL A 183 4.26 -1.34 -8.07
C VAL A 183 4.77 -2.69 -8.56
N THR A 184 3.93 -3.41 -9.32
CA THR A 184 4.39 -4.62 -10.00
C THR A 184 5.29 -4.27 -11.19
N PRO A 185 6.28 -5.11 -11.55
CA PRO A 185 7.29 -4.80 -12.57
C PRO A 185 6.70 -4.33 -13.89
N MET A 186 5.52 -4.83 -14.25
CA MET A 186 4.82 -4.47 -15.49
C MET A 186 4.46 -2.99 -15.57
N TYR A 187 4.18 -2.35 -14.42
CA TYR A 187 3.72 -0.95 -14.33
C TYR A 187 4.77 0.01 -13.79
N GLU A 188 6.03 -0.42 -13.65
CA GLU A 188 7.11 0.43 -13.14
C GLU A 188 7.27 1.71 -13.98
N SER A 189 7.17 1.60 -15.31
CA SER A 189 7.25 2.78 -16.20
C SER A 189 6.12 3.79 -15.98
N LEU A 190 4.95 3.36 -15.48
CA LEU A 190 3.85 4.25 -15.16
C LEU A 190 4.20 5.19 -14.00
N MET A 191 5.04 4.76 -13.06
CA MET A 191 5.55 5.62 -11.98
C MET A 191 6.36 6.78 -12.55
N SER A 192 7.28 6.49 -13.46
CA SER A 192 8.07 7.51 -14.15
C SER A 192 7.21 8.45 -15.01
N MET A 193 6.20 7.92 -15.69
CA MET A 193 5.25 8.69 -16.51
C MET A 193 4.43 9.68 -15.67
N CYS A 194 4.18 9.38 -14.40
CA CYS A 194 3.49 10.26 -13.45
C CYS A 194 4.45 11.09 -12.58
N GLY A 195 5.77 11.00 -12.80
CA GLY A 195 6.78 11.71 -12.01
C GLY A 195 6.94 11.22 -10.58
N ILE A 196 6.44 10.01 -10.26
CA ILE A 196 6.59 9.40 -8.94
C ILE A 196 8.02 8.86 -8.81
N LYS A 197 8.76 9.35 -7.80
CA LYS A 197 10.19 9.03 -7.60
C LYS A 197 10.45 7.98 -6.52
N GLU A 198 9.55 7.85 -5.57
CA GLU A 198 9.71 6.96 -4.41
C GLU A 198 8.66 5.86 -4.43
N TYR A 199 9.08 4.65 -4.77
CA TYR A 199 8.25 3.45 -4.81
C TYR A 199 9.12 2.20 -4.70
N PHE A 200 8.50 1.06 -4.40
CA PHE A 200 9.13 -0.25 -4.43
C PHE A 200 8.59 -1.08 -5.59
N VAL A 201 9.48 -1.77 -6.29
CA VAL A 201 9.06 -2.77 -7.27
C VAL A 201 8.96 -4.11 -6.56
N VAL A 202 7.80 -4.76 -6.65
CA VAL A 202 7.54 -6.04 -6.00
C VAL A 202 6.82 -7.01 -6.93
N ASN A 203 7.22 -8.28 -6.94
CA ASN A 203 6.46 -9.33 -7.62
C ASN A 203 5.27 -9.76 -6.75
N ALA A 204 4.22 -8.95 -6.76
CA ALA A 204 3.07 -9.14 -5.89
C ALA A 204 2.21 -10.37 -6.22
N TYR A 205 2.42 -11.02 -7.36
CA TYR A 205 1.64 -12.21 -7.77
C TYR A 205 2.23 -13.52 -7.23
N SER A 206 3.54 -13.54 -6.95
CA SER A 206 4.25 -14.67 -6.34
C SER A 206 5.39 -14.12 -5.49
N PRO A 207 5.07 -13.45 -4.37
CA PRO A 207 6.05 -12.73 -3.60
C PRO A 207 6.98 -13.67 -2.82
N SER A 208 8.26 -13.34 -2.79
CA SER A 208 9.24 -13.93 -1.89
C SER A 208 8.97 -13.50 -0.43
N LYS A 209 9.63 -14.14 0.54
CA LYS A 209 9.50 -13.74 1.96
C LYS A 209 9.92 -12.28 2.20
N GLU A 210 10.94 -11.81 1.50
CA GLU A 210 11.42 -10.42 1.60
C GLU A 210 10.39 -9.45 1.00
N GLU A 211 9.80 -9.78 -0.15
CA GLU A 211 8.76 -8.97 -0.77
C GLU A 211 7.49 -8.93 0.08
N LEU A 212 7.11 -10.04 0.73
CA LEU A 212 6.00 -10.05 1.69
C LEU A 212 6.27 -9.09 2.86
N SER A 213 7.49 -9.09 3.40
CA SER A 213 7.86 -8.15 4.47
C SER A 213 7.78 -6.70 4.02
N ARG A 214 8.20 -6.39 2.78
CA ARG A 214 8.07 -5.05 2.19
C ARG A 214 6.61 -4.66 1.95
N LEU A 215 5.78 -5.59 1.47
CA LEU A 215 4.34 -5.33 1.24
C LEU A 215 3.60 -4.95 2.53
N LEU A 216 4.03 -5.48 3.69
CA LEU A 216 3.46 -5.07 4.99
C LEU A 216 3.72 -3.59 5.33
N GLU A 217 4.69 -2.96 4.69
CA GLU A 217 5.05 -1.55 4.89
C GLU A 217 4.44 -0.61 3.84
N VAL A 218 3.73 -1.15 2.87
CA VAL A 218 3.17 -0.42 1.73
C VAL A 218 1.74 0.03 2.02
N ASP A 219 1.43 1.29 1.69
CA ASP A 219 0.08 1.84 1.78
C ASP A 219 -0.74 1.57 0.52
N VAL A 220 -0.09 1.64 -0.66
CA VAL A 220 -0.72 1.53 -1.98
C VAL A 220 0.06 0.59 -2.87
N LEU A 221 -0.62 -0.39 -3.46
CA LEU A 221 -0.07 -1.31 -4.45
C LEU A 221 -0.70 -1.06 -5.82
N VAL A 222 0.13 -0.77 -6.81
CA VAL A 222 -0.27 -0.64 -8.22
C VAL A 222 -0.07 -1.97 -8.93
N ALA A 223 -1.16 -2.59 -9.40
CA ALA A 223 -1.15 -3.94 -9.93
C ALA A 223 -2.11 -4.10 -11.11
N SER A 224 -1.99 -5.21 -11.83
CA SER A 224 -2.89 -5.56 -12.92
C SER A 224 -4.28 -5.91 -12.43
N VAL A 225 -5.27 -5.54 -13.22
CA VAL A 225 -6.67 -5.95 -13.01
C VAL A 225 -6.83 -7.47 -12.93
N GLY A 226 -7.80 -7.92 -12.13
CA GLY A 226 -8.17 -9.34 -12.02
C GLY A 226 -7.38 -10.15 -11.00
N TYR A 227 -6.50 -9.54 -10.22
CA TYR A 227 -5.67 -10.21 -9.21
C TYR A 227 -5.99 -9.81 -7.76
N ILE A 228 -7.03 -9.02 -7.52
CA ILE A 228 -7.39 -8.51 -6.18
C ILE A 228 -7.51 -9.64 -5.16
N ASP A 229 -8.25 -10.69 -5.46
CA ASP A 229 -8.50 -11.79 -4.51
C ASP A 229 -7.21 -12.50 -4.09
N THR A 230 -6.26 -12.64 -5.04
CA THR A 230 -4.94 -13.21 -4.75
C THR A 230 -4.11 -12.27 -3.89
N LEU A 231 -4.12 -10.98 -4.22
CA LEU A 231 -3.34 -9.96 -3.51
C LEU A 231 -3.87 -9.72 -2.09
N ARG A 232 -5.18 -9.79 -1.88
CA ARG A 232 -5.84 -9.62 -0.58
C ARG A 232 -5.49 -10.71 0.44
N GLN A 233 -4.92 -11.83 0.02
CA GLN A 233 -4.47 -12.87 0.93
C GLN A 233 -3.30 -12.41 1.83
N TYR A 234 -2.53 -11.41 1.40
CA TYR A 234 -1.33 -10.94 2.11
C TYR A 234 -1.12 -9.42 2.07
N PHE A 235 -2.02 -8.67 1.43
CA PHE A 235 -1.93 -7.22 1.35
C PHE A 235 -3.22 -6.54 1.80
N ASP A 236 -3.15 -5.77 2.89
CA ASP A 236 -4.28 -5.05 3.48
C ASP A 236 -4.41 -3.60 2.99
N GLY A 237 -3.39 -3.07 2.30
CA GLY A 237 -3.36 -1.71 1.79
C GLY A 237 -4.31 -1.49 0.61
N LYS A 238 -4.30 -0.28 0.04
CA LYS A 238 -5.07 0.02 -1.15
C LYS A 238 -4.43 -0.61 -2.38
N ILE A 239 -5.24 -1.30 -3.20
CA ILE A 239 -4.84 -1.80 -4.51
C ILE A 239 -5.43 -0.85 -5.57
N LEU A 240 -4.56 -0.29 -6.43
CA LEU A 240 -4.94 0.41 -7.64
C LEU A 240 -4.82 -0.55 -8.81
N GLU A 241 -5.98 -0.94 -9.35
CA GLU A 241 -6.04 -1.83 -10.50
C GLU A 241 -5.84 -1.06 -11.80
N ILE A 242 -4.85 -1.49 -12.57
CA ILE A 242 -4.47 -0.85 -13.81
C ILE A 242 -4.84 -1.72 -15.00
N HIS A 243 -5.55 -1.10 -15.94
CA HIS A 243 -5.70 -1.55 -17.31
C HIS A 243 -4.65 -0.88 -18.20
N SER A 244 -4.15 -1.57 -19.22
CA SER A 244 -3.13 -1.03 -20.13
C SER A 244 -3.21 -1.67 -21.52
N THR A 245 -4.43 -1.94 -21.97
CA THR A 245 -4.67 -2.57 -23.27
C THR A 245 -4.67 -1.54 -24.39
N THR A 246 -5.33 -0.40 -24.19
CA THR A 246 -5.53 0.68 -25.16
C THR A 246 -4.88 1.98 -24.70
N PHE A 247 -4.86 3.00 -25.55
CA PHE A 247 -4.46 4.36 -25.18
C PHE A 247 -5.41 4.97 -24.16
N GLU A 248 -6.69 4.64 -24.22
CA GLU A 248 -7.69 5.09 -23.24
C GLU A 248 -7.46 4.49 -21.87
N ASP A 249 -7.27 3.15 -21.80
CA ASP A 249 -6.88 2.47 -20.54
C ASP A 249 -5.63 3.13 -19.92
N LEU A 250 -4.64 3.49 -20.74
CA LEU A 250 -3.41 4.11 -20.25
C LEU A 250 -3.65 5.54 -19.74
N ALA A 251 -4.50 6.32 -20.42
CA ALA A 251 -4.88 7.65 -19.95
C ALA A 251 -5.69 7.58 -18.65
N GLU A 252 -6.61 6.63 -18.53
CA GLU A 252 -7.35 6.35 -17.30
C GLU A 252 -6.41 5.93 -16.15
N ALA A 253 -5.40 5.10 -16.43
CA ALA A 253 -4.40 4.72 -15.44
C ALA A 253 -3.61 5.91 -14.90
N VAL A 254 -3.16 6.81 -15.78
CA VAL A 254 -2.45 8.05 -15.39
C VAL A 254 -3.36 8.96 -14.58
N SER A 255 -4.62 9.11 -15.00
CA SER A 255 -5.62 9.93 -14.28
C SER A 255 -5.92 9.35 -12.90
N LEU A 256 -6.11 8.02 -12.81
CA LEU A 256 -6.33 7.32 -11.54
C LEU A 256 -5.17 7.53 -10.56
N LEU A 257 -3.91 7.41 -11.03
CA LEU A 257 -2.76 7.68 -10.18
C LEU A 257 -2.71 9.13 -9.75
N SER A 258 -3.02 10.08 -10.64
CA SER A 258 -3.05 11.50 -10.32
C SER A 258 -4.10 11.85 -9.27
N GLU A 259 -5.28 11.26 -9.35
CA GLU A 259 -6.36 11.45 -8.37
C GLU A 259 -6.03 10.82 -7.02
N GLU A 260 -5.52 9.61 -7.06
CA GLU A 260 -5.31 8.81 -5.85
C GLU A 260 -3.98 9.09 -5.15
N LEU A 261 -2.96 9.55 -5.86
CA LEU A 261 -1.61 9.81 -5.37
C LEU A 261 -1.21 11.28 -5.57
N THR A 262 -2.14 12.21 -5.29
CA THR A 262 -2.00 13.65 -5.58
C THR A 262 -0.74 14.29 -5.02
N ASN A 263 -0.25 13.82 -3.85
CA ASN A 263 0.93 14.37 -3.20
C ASN A 263 2.25 13.73 -3.68
N GLU A 264 2.16 12.63 -4.40
CA GLU A 264 3.30 11.83 -4.84
C GLU A 264 3.59 11.98 -6.34
N VAL A 265 2.58 12.41 -7.13
CA VAL A 265 2.72 12.67 -8.57
C VAL A 265 3.27 14.08 -8.84
N ASP A 266 3.91 14.22 -9.99
CA ASP A 266 4.27 15.51 -10.55
C ASP A 266 3.17 15.95 -11.54
N PRO A 267 2.40 17.03 -11.27
CA PRO A 267 1.31 17.47 -12.12
C PRO A 267 1.75 17.80 -13.55
N GLU A 268 2.96 18.34 -13.73
CA GLU A 268 3.49 18.65 -15.06
C GLU A 268 3.81 17.37 -15.84
N ALA A 269 4.39 16.37 -15.18
CA ALA A 269 4.65 15.07 -15.78
C ALA A 269 3.36 14.37 -16.20
N VAL A 270 2.31 14.43 -15.37
CA VAL A 270 0.98 13.88 -15.66
C VAL A 270 0.38 14.55 -16.89
N GLU A 271 0.35 15.88 -16.95
CA GLU A 271 -0.21 16.63 -18.08
C GLU A 271 0.53 16.33 -19.38
N ASN A 272 1.86 16.34 -19.35
CA ASN A 272 2.71 16.01 -20.49
C ASN A 272 2.47 14.58 -20.97
N THR A 273 2.31 13.63 -20.05
CA THR A 273 2.04 12.23 -20.38
C THR A 273 0.66 12.07 -21.01
N LEU A 274 -0.39 12.65 -20.44
CA LEU A 274 -1.74 12.62 -21.01
C LEU A 274 -1.80 13.24 -22.40
N LYS A 275 -1.08 14.34 -22.62
CA LYS A 275 -0.96 14.97 -23.93
C LYS A 275 -0.26 14.03 -24.91
N LYS A 276 0.88 13.43 -24.53
CA LYS A 276 1.62 12.47 -25.37
C LYS A 276 0.78 11.26 -25.76
N ILE A 277 -0.01 10.72 -24.83
CA ILE A 277 -0.93 9.60 -25.07
C ILE A 277 -1.98 10.01 -26.11
N ARG A 278 -2.61 11.17 -25.92
CA ARG A 278 -3.65 11.71 -26.82
C ARG A 278 -3.11 11.94 -28.23
N ASP A 279 -2.00 12.67 -28.34
CA ASP A 279 -1.37 12.98 -29.63
C ASP A 279 -0.93 11.70 -30.38
N THR A 280 -0.50 10.69 -29.64
CA THR A 280 -0.11 9.39 -30.21
C THR A 280 -1.34 8.63 -30.69
N ARG A 281 -2.40 8.55 -29.88
CA ARG A 281 -3.68 7.92 -30.26
C ARG A 281 -4.27 8.54 -31.53
N GLU A 282 -4.31 9.87 -31.60
CA GLU A 282 -4.85 10.59 -32.76
C GLU A 282 -4.16 10.23 -34.07
N LYS A 283 -2.83 10.01 -34.06
CA LYS A 283 -2.09 9.53 -35.23
C LYS A 283 -2.57 8.15 -35.71
N TYR A 284 -2.80 7.21 -34.77
CA TYR A 284 -3.30 5.88 -35.13
C TYR A 284 -4.74 5.93 -35.63
N VAL A 285 -5.61 6.68 -34.95
CA VAL A 285 -7.02 6.84 -35.38
C VAL A 285 -7.11 7.51 -36.74
N SER A 286 -6.34 8.55 -36.99
CA SER A 286 -6.30 9.22 -38.30
C SER A 286 -5.82 8.28 -39.42
N SER A 287 -4.85 7.42 -39.10
CA SER A 287 -4.35 6.43 -40.07
C SER A 287 -5.35 5.30 -40.31
N SER A 288 -6.16 4.93 -39.32
CA SER A 288 -7.15 3.85 -39.47
C SER A 288 -8.31 4.21 -40.38
N VAL A 289 -8.71 5.47 -40.43
CA VAL A 289 -9.80 5.97 -41.31
C VAL A 289 -9.50 5.71 -42.78
N LEU A 290 -8.23 5.60 -43.15
CA LEU A 290 -7.81 5.36 -44.55
C LEU A 290 -7.89 3.87 -44.94
N ILE A 291 -8.26 2.99 -44.03
CA ILE A 291 -8.24 1.52 -44.23
C ILE A 291 -9.67 0.97 -44.22
N GLU A 292 -10.22 0.66 -45.38
CA GLU A 292 -11.59 0.10 -45.57
C GLU A 292 -11.67 -1.42 -45.31
N LYS A 293 -10.85 -1.98 -44.43
CA LYS A 293 -10.84 -3.42 -44.17
C LYS A 293 -11.67 -3.81 -42.94
N LYS A 294 -12.43 -4.91 -43.11
CA LYS A 294 -13.15 -5.54 -41.99
C LYS A 294 -12.25 -6.52 -41.28
N VAL A 295 -12.31 -6.53 -39.98
CA VAL A 295 -11.48 -7.35 -39.10
C VAL A 295 -12.35 -8.20 -38.16
N LYS A 296 -11.78 -9.33 -37.67
CA LYS A 296 -12.42 -10.25 -36.75
C LYS A 296 -11.57 -10.37 -35.49
N PRO A 297 -12.02 -9.82 -34.35
CA PRO A 297 -11.27 -9.96 -33.10
C PRO A 297 -11.42 -11.35 -32.50
N ALA A 298 -10.31 -11.97 -32.07
CA ALA A 298 -10.32 -13.27 -31.42
C ALA A 298 -10.62 -13.21 -29.91
N THR A 299 -10.40 -12.07 -29.27
CA THR A 299 -10.57 -11.88 -27.83
C THR A 299 -11.17 -10.51 -27.50
N GLU A 300 -11.66 -10.35 -26.27
CA GLU A 300 -12.16 -9.06 -25.78
C GLU A 300 -11.08 -7.98 -25.80
N MET A 301 -9.85 -8.32 -25.41
CA MET A 301 -8.70 -7.43 -25.49
C MET A 301 -8.50 -6.86 -26.90
N VAL A 302 -8.54 -7.72 -27.90
CA VAL A 302 -8.42 -7.33 -29.31
C VAL A 302 -9.60 -6.48 -29.75
N SER A 303 -10.83 -6.82 -29.31
CA SER A 303 -12.04 -6.04 -29.59
C SER A 303 -11.92 -4.61 -29.09
N LYS A 304 -11.36 -4.38 -27.89
CA LYS A 304 -11.13 -3.03 -27.36
C LYS A 304 -10.21 -2.20 -28.29
N ILE A 305 -9.08 -2.78 -28.73
CA ILE A 305 -8.13 -2.09 -29.62
C ILE A 305 -8.78 -1.77 -30.98
N ILE A 306 -9.55 -2.71 -31.53
CA ILE A 306 -10.24 -2.53 -32.82
C ILE A 306 -11.29 -1.43 -32.72
N ASN A 307 -12.04 -1.39 -31.63
CA ASN A 307 -13.04 -0.34 -31.37
C ASN A 307 -12.38 1.04 -31.22
N ASP A 308 -11.24 1.10 -30.52
CA ASP A 308 -10.44 2.34 -30.37
C ASP A 308 -9.96 2.88 -31.75
N LEU A 309 -9.66 1.98 -32.70
CA LEU A 309 -9.29 2.30 -34.07
C LEU A 309 -10.50 2.49 -35.00
N SER A 310 -11.72 2.25 -34.54
CA SER A 310 -12.96 2.35 -35.33
C SER A 310 -13.00 1.46 -36.58
N PHE A 311 -12.30 0.31 -36.57
CA PHE A 311 -12.38 -0.65 -37.68
C PHE A 311 -13.73 -1.36 -37.74
N GLY A 312 -14.20 -1.63 -38.95
CA GLY A 312 -15.40 -2.42 -39.18
C GLY A 312 -15.19 -3.89 -38.74
N ILE A 313 -16.08 -4.41 -37.90
CA ILE A 313 -16.03 -5.81 -37.42
C ILE A 313 -16.92 -6.68 -38.33
N SER A 314 -16.40 -7.84 -38.72
CA SER A 314 -17.13 -8.83 -39.50
C SER A 314 -16.69 -10.27 -39.18
N SER A 315 -17.59 -11.23 -39.23
CA SER A 315 -17.25 -12.66 -39.10
C SER A 315 -16.30 -13.17 -40.17
N GLU A 316 -16.32 -12.56 -41.35
CA GLU A 316 -15.46 -12.88 -42.51
C GLU A 316 -14.23 -11.96 -42.60
N GLY A 317 -14.03 -11.07 -41.62
CA GLY A 317 -12.90 -10.16 -41.56
C GLY A 317 -11.57 -10.84 -41.27
N ILE A 318 -10.47 -10.09 -41.45
CA ILE A 318 -9.11 -10.57 -41.14
C ILE A 318 -9.03 -10.88 -39.64
N LEU A 319 -8.65 -12.12 -39.29
CA LEU A 319 -8.53 -12.56 -37.90
C LEU A 319 -7.36 -11.84 -37.21
N ILE A 320 -7.65 -11.21 -36.07
CA ILE A 320 -6.66 -10.59 -35.19
C ILE A 320 -6.69 -11.29 -33.83
N ALA A 321 -5.54 -11.80 -33.39
CA ALA A 321 -5.42 -12.60 -32.18
C ALA A 321 -4.19 -12.18 -31.33
N PRO A 322 -4.16 -12.42 -30.02
CA PRO A 322 -2.96 -12.25 -29.22
C PRO A 322 -1.91 -13.31 -29.58
N ASP A 323 -0.63 -13.00 -29.41
CA ASP A 323 0.51 -13.88 -29.67
C ASP A 323 0.68 -15.00 -28.64
N CYS A 324 0.04 -14.86 -27.48
CA CYS A 324 -0.03 -15.90 -26.45
C CYS A 324 -1.50 -16.12 -26.04
N GLY A 325 -1.83 -17.36 -25.77
CA GLY A 325 -3.15 -17.75 -25.26
C GLY A 325 -3.79 -18.86 -26.10
N THR A 326 -4.55 -19.70 -25.44
CA THR A 326 -5.47 -20.63 -26.09
C THR A 326 -6.50 -19.83 -26.86
N LEU A 327 -6.38 -19.80 -28.16
CA LEU A 327 -7.50 -19.43 -29.04
C LEU A 327 -8.71 -20.23 -28.56
N ARG A 328 -9.88 -19.61 -28.41
CA ARG A 328 -11.11 -20.33 -28.12
C ARG A 328 -11.20 -21.49 -29.10
N SER A 329 -11.52 -22.68 -28.61
CA SER A 329 -11.58 -23.94 -29.36
C SER A 329 -12.46 -23.88 -30.63
N ASP A 330 -13.28 -22.87 -30.76
CA ASP A 330 -14.26 -22.64 -31.81
C ASP A 330 -13.69 -21.84 -33.01
N ILE A 331 -12.47 -21.25 -32.88
CA ILE A 331 -11.87 -20.48 -33.96
C ILE A 331 -10.99 -21.39 -34.81
N LYS A 332 -11.58 -21.95 -35.88
CA LYS A 332 -10.83 -22.65 -36.94
C LYS A 332 -9.96 -21.63 -37.68
N ILE A 333 -8.64 -21.84 -37.68
CA ILE A 333 -7.69 -21.08 -38.49
C ILE A 333 -7.93 -21.48 -39.95
N GLU A 334 -8.71 -20.69 -40.70
CA GLU A 334 -8.80 -20.83 -42.12
C GLU A 334 -7.52 -20.33 -42.80
N ARG A 335 -7.21 -20.85 -43.99
CA ARG A 335 -5.97 -20.63 -44.75
C ARG A 335 -5.71 -19.14 -45.16
N GLY A 336 -6.44 -18.20 -44.62
CA GLY A 336 -6.37 -16.76 -44.98
C GLY A 336 -5.31 -15.94 -44.29
N GLY A 337 -4.63 -16.45 -43.29
CA GLY A 337 -3.66 -15.71 -42.50
C GLY A 337 -4.29 -14.92 -41.34
N GLN A 338 -3.53 -14.77 -40.28
CA GLN A 338 -3.94 -14.01 -39.08
C GLN A 338 -2.92 -12.92 -38.73
N ILE A 339 -3.38 -11.88 -38.06
CA ILE A 339 -2.52 -10.85 -37.48
C ILE A 339 -2.34 -11.16 -36.00
N LEU A 340 -1.10 -11.27 -35.55
CA LEU A 340 -0.78 -11.48 -34.14
C LEU A 340 -0.42 -10.16 -33.47
N ILE A 341 -1.06 -9.89 -32.33
CA ILE A 341 -0.78 -8.74 -31.47
C ILE A 341 0.08 -9.21 -30.29
N PRO A 342 1.19 -8.52 -29.98
CA PRO A 342 2.01 -8.85 -28.85
C PRO A 342 1.27 -8.63 -27.53
N THR A 343 1.40 -9.60 -26.61
CA THR A 343 0.94 -9.48 -25.25
C THR A 343 2.03 -8.87 -24.36
N HIS A 344 1.64 -8.36 -23.18
CA HIS A 344 2.56 -7.65 -22.29
C HIS A 344 3.80 -8.46 -21.85
N HIS A 345 3.71 -9.78 -21.84
CA HIS A 345 4.83 -10.65 -21.42
C HIS A 345 6.02 -10.66 -22.40
N ASN A 346 5.77 -10.31 -23.66
CA ASN A 346 6.76 -10.39 -24.74
C ASN A 346 7.20 -9.03 -25.29
N VAL A 347 6.91 -7.94 -24.58
CA VAL A 347 7.19 -6.59 -25.10
C VAL A 347 8.12 -5.82 -24.16
N GLU A 348 9.29 -5.48 -24.66
CA GLU A 348 10.20 -4.54 -24.03
C GLU A 348 9.75 -3.09 -24.26
N GLY A 349 10.18 -2.19 -23.36
CA GLY A 349 9.88 -0.76 -23.42
C GLY A 349 8.91 -0.30 -22.36
N ASP A 350 8.63 1.00 -22.34
CA ASP A 350 7.64 1.60 -21.44
C ASP A 350 6.18 1.22 -21.81
N LEU A 351 5.23 1.53 -20.94
CA LEU A 351 3.82 1.15 -21.17
C LEU A 351 3.25 1.77 -22.44
N LEU A 352 3.61 3.02 -22.77
CA LEU A 352 3.15 3.69 -24.00
C LEU A 352 3.71 2.98 -25.23
N GLU A 353 4.99 2.62 -25.22
CA GLU A 353 5.61 1.85 -26.31
C GLU A 353 4.96 0.47 -26.47
N ARG A 354 4.63 -0.18 -25.37
CA ARG A 354 3.94 -1.48 -25.39
C ARG A 354 2.55 -1.39 -26.00
N VAL A 355 1.81 -0.32 -25.70
CA VAL A 355 0.53 -0.03 -26.36
C VAL A 355 0.76 0.23 -27.84
N CYS A 356 1.69 1.12 -28.22
CA CYS A 356 2.01 1.40 -29.61
C CYS A 356 2.35 0.13 -30.41
N LYS A 357 3.16 -0.77 -29.88
CA LYS A 357 3.52 -2.03 -30.57
C LYS A 357 2.33 -2.92 -30.89
N LYS A 358 1.27 -2.89 -30.07
CA LYS A 358 0.02 -3.60 -30.37
C LYS A 358 -0.67 -3.02 -31.61
N TYR A 359 -0.78 -1.69 -31.66
CA TYR A 359 -1.38 -0.97 -32.79
C TYR A 359 -0.54 -1.13 -34.06
N ASP A 360 0.78 -0.96 -33.95
CA ASP A 360 1.73 -1.17 -35.06
C ASP A 360 1.60 -2.57 -35.68
N SER A 361 1.41 -3.59 -34.84
CA SER A 361 1.25 -4.97 -35.32
C SER A 361 0.00 -5.13 -36.19
N ILE A 362 -1.07 -4.43 -35.85
CA ILE A 362 -2.31 -4.41 -36.65
C ILE A 362 -2.04 -3.74 -38.00
N PHE A 363 -1.48 -2.52 -38.01
CA PHE A 363 -1.21 -1.79 -39.24
C PHE A 363 -0.20 -2.52 -40.16
N LYS A 364 0.89 -3.05 -39.59
CA LYS A 364 1.86 -3.88 -40.34
C LYS A 364 1.24 -5.17 -40.87
N GLY A 365 0.33 -5.75 -40.10
CA GLY A 365 -0.41 -6.93 -40.55
C GLY A 365 -1.34 -6.60 -41.72
N LEU A 366 -2.17 -5.57 -41.59
CA LEU A 366 -3.12 -5.13 -42.62
C LEU A 366 -2.43 -4.75 -43.93
N SER A 367 -1.26 -4.06 -43.88
CA SER A 367 -0.50 -3.71 -45.11
C SER A 367 0.04 -4.92 -45.86
N LYS A 368 0.38 -6.03 -45.17
CA LYS A 368 0.79 -7.29 -45.80
C LYS A 368 -0.36 -7.97 -46.57
N PHE A 369 -1.61 -7.75 -46.15
CA PHE A 369 -2.78 -8.26 -46.84
C PHE A 369 -3.14 -7.41 -48.07
N GLU A 370 -2.62 -6.18 -48.23
CA GLU A 370 -2.75 -5.36 -49.45
C GLU A 370 -1.90 -5.91 -50.60
N ASN A 371 -0.68 -6.32 -50.26
CA ASN A 371 0.28 -6.82 -51.25
C ASN A 371 0.03 -8.28 -51.71
N ARG A 372 -0.95 -8.98 -51.12
CA ARG A 372 -1.31 -10.37 -51.54
C ARG A 372 -2.56 -10.43 -52.42
N GLY A 373 -3.22 -9.32 -52.66
CA GLY A 373 -4.44 -9.22 -53.48
C GLY A 373 -4.24 -8.50 -54.82
N ALA A 374 -2.98 -8.21 -55.23
CA ALA A 374 -2.60 -7.64 -56.51
C ALA A 374 -1.98 -8.71 -57.44
#